data_cb1c7d58addd08ccf95d73139c12b271
#
_entry.id   cb1c7d58addd08ccf95d73139c12b271
#
_cell.length_a   1.000
_cell.length_b   1.000
_cell.length_c   1.000
_cell.angle_alpha   90.00
_cell.angle_beta   90.00
_cell.angle_gamma   90.00
#
_symmetry.space_group_name_H-M   'P 1'
#
loop_
_entity.id
_entity.type
_entity.pdbx_description
1 polymer ?
#
loop_
_entity_poly.entity_id
_entity_poly.type
_entity_poly.pdbx_seq_one_letter_code
_entity_poly.pdbx_strand_id
1 'polypeptide(L)'
;MSYFSFLGVFLVIPIAILLWLTRRDRQRGRQRPAQLASSPAWLALLLHVVIAFIYTTPWDNYLVATGVWWYDANLVTGLTLGWVPIEEYTFFVLQPILTGLWLLFWMRRWPGRQPAGEWQNGRLRAILVVVVAAGWLIALAILVIGWRPGTYLGLQLTWALPPIILQLAVAADVLWRYRRLVVTGIVPPTLYLAAADSLAIGSGTWIIDPQQSLNLLIGGVLPLEEFLFFLVTNVLLVFGMTLILARETKSRIAARRILAWEIGD
;
A
#
# COMPACT_ATOMS: atom_id res chain seq x y z
N MET A 1 -12.50 21.23 -3.29
CA MET A 1 -13.23 20.72 -2.08
C MET A 1 -12.24 20.71 -0.95
N SER A 2 -12.66 20.95 0.35
CA SER A 2 -11.70 20.89 1.45
C SER A 2 -11.16 19.48 1.65
N TYR A 3 -9.93 19.35 2.17
CA TYR A 3 -9.28 18.05 2.31
C TYR A 3 -10.05 17.16 3.32
N PHE A 4 -10.53 17.68 4.44
CA PHE A 4 -11.37 16.90 5.35
C PHE A 4 -12.69 16.45 4.73
N SER A 5 -13.29 17.24 3.82
CA SER A 5 -14.48 16.79 3.07
C SER A 5 -14.15 15.63 2.14
N PHE A 6 -12.98 15.67 1.49
CA PHE A 6 -12.46 14.56 0.70
C PHE A 6 -12.31 13.29 1.56
N LEU A 7 -11.61 13.39 2.71
CA LEU A 7 -11.42 12.26 3.62
C LEU A 7 -12.77 11.70 4.11
N GLY A 8 -13.70 12.57 4.47
CA GLY A 8 -15.03 12.17 4.93
C GLY A 8 -15.78 11.36 3.89
N VAL A 9 -15.86 11.87 2.67
CA VAL A 9 -16.63 11.25 1.59
C VAL A 9 -15.95 10.00 1.05
N PHE A 10 -14.66 10.09 0.73
CA PHE A 10 -13.98 9.02 -0.01
C PHE A 10 -13.24 7.99 0.87
N LEU A 11 -13.04 8.26 2.17
CA LEU A 11 -12.43 7.28 3.06
C LEU A 11 -13.36 6.89 4.22
N VAL A 12 -13.89 7.85 4.98
CA VAL A 12 -14.68 7.53 6.19
C VAL A 12 -15.98 6.80 5.83
N ILE A 13 -16.73 7.25 4.82
CA ILE A 13 -17.99 6.59 4.42
C ILE A 13 -17.73 5.15 3.93
N PRO A 14 -16.80 4.88 3.00
CA PRO A 14 -16.50 3.50 2.59
C PRO A 14 -15.98 2.62 3.74
N ILE A 15 -15.16 3.16 4.65
CA ILE A 15 -14.71 2.46 5.85
C ILE A 15 -15.91 2.06 6.72
N ALA A 16 -16.84 2.98 6.98
CA ALA A 16 -18.06 2.69 7.75
C ALA A 16 -18.90 1.58 7.10
N ILE A 17 -19.05 1.61 5.77
CA ILE A 17 -19.74 0.55 5.01
C ILE A 17 -19.00 -0.79 5.18
N LEU A 18 -17.68 -0.83 5.04
CA LEU A 18 -16.88 -2.05 5.19
C LEU A 18 -16.91 -2.60 6.63
N LEU A 19 -16.95 -1.73 7.63
CA LEU A 19 -17.13 -2.13 9.04
C LEU A 19 -18.51 -2.72 9.26
N TRP A 20 -19.57 -2.11 8.72
CA TRP A 20 -20.92 -2.65 8.77
C TRP A 20 -21.02 -4.02 8.08
N LEU A 21 -20.43 -4.16 6.87
CA LEU A 21 -20.33 -5.43 6.17
C LEU A 21 -19.55 -6.49 6.97
N THR A 22 -18.48 -6.08 7.64
CA THR A 22 -17.69 -6.97 8.52
C THR A 22 -18.51 -7.47 9.69
N ARG A 23 -19.30 -6.58 10.33
CA ARG A 23 -20.23 -6.97 11.41
C ARG A 23 -21.29 -7.95 10.91
N ARG A 24 -21.90 -7.65 9.76
CA ARG A 24 -22.90 -8.53 9.11
C ARG A 24 -22.32 -9.90 8.76
N ASP A 25 -21.09 -9.94 8.24
CA ASP A 25 -20.40 -11.21 7.92
C ASP A 25 -20.18 -12.06 9.19
N ARG A 26 -19.75 -11.43 10.30
CA ARG A 26 -19.59 -12.13 11.58
C ARG A 26 -20.90 -12.70 12.09
N GLN A 27 -21.99 -11.94 12.02
CA GLN A 27 -23.34 -12.41 12.40
C GLN A 27 -23.81 -13.60 11.56
N ARG A 28 -23.36 -13.70 10.30
CA ARG A 28 -23.65 -14.80 9.38
C ARG A 28 -22.65 -15.95 9.48
N GLY A 29 -21.77 -15.96 10.46
CA GLY A 29 -20.75 -17.00 10.66
C GLY A 29 -19.67 -17.02 9.59
N ARG A 30 -19.55 -16.01 8.74
CA ARG A 30 -18.51 -15.94 7.73
C ARG A 30 -17.17 -15.62 8.37
N GLN A 31 -16.25 -16.58 8.27
CA GLN A 31 -14.89 -16.45 8.79
C GLN A 31 -13.86 -16.51 7.66
N ARG A 32 -12.65 -16.04 7.96
CA ARG A 32 -11.51 -16.24 7.06
C ARG A 32 -11.14 -17.72 7.03
N PRO A 33 -10.70 -18.25 5.87
CA PRO A 33 -10.17 -19.60 5.79
C PRO A 33 -9.01 -19.81 6.77
N ALA A 34 -8.88 -21.02 7.31
CA ALA A 34 -7.85 -21.34 8.27
C ALA A 34 -6.42 -21.03 7.77
N GLN A 35 -6.19 -21.15 6.45
CA GLN A 35 -4.92 -20.82 5.81
C GLN A 35 -4.54 -19.33 5.90
N LEU A 36 -5.53 -18.43 6.02
CA LEU A 36 -5.36 -16.98 6.12
C LEU A 36 -5.74 -16.44 7.51
N ALA A 37 -5.61 -17.29 8.53
CA ALA A 37 -5.96 -16.98 9.92
C ALA A 37 -4.81 -17.23 10.90
N SER A 38 -3.55 -17.14 10.44
CA SER A 38 -2.36 -17.38 11.28
C SER A 38 -2.16 -16.33 12.37
N SER A 39 -2.74 -15.15 12.20
CA SER A 39 -2.65 -14.02 13.13
C SER A 39 -3.98 -13.27 13.24
N PRO A 40 -4.24 -12.54 14.35
CA PRO A 40 -5.39 -11.67 14.46
C PRO A 40 -5.38 -10.59 13.36
N ALA A 41 -6.49 -10.47 12.61
CA ALA A 41 -6.56 -9.52 11.49
C ALA A 41 -6.42 -8.06 11.92
N TRP A 42 -6.99 -7.71 13.08
CA TRP A 42 -6.92 -6.35 13.61
C TRP A 42 -5.48 -5.97 13.96
N LEU A 43 -4.68 -6.91 14.47
CA LEU A 43 -3.28 -6.66 14.79
C LEU A 43 -2.44 -6.50 13.52
N ALA A 44 -2.68 -7.34 12.50
CA ALA A 44 -2.03 -7.18 11.20
C ALA A 44 -2.36 -5.82 10.58
N LEU A 45 -3.63 -5.39 10.63
CA LEU A 45 -4.05 -4.09 10.13
C LEU A 45 -3.42 -2.93 10.91
N LEU A 46 -3.48 -2.98 12.24
CA LEU A 46 -2.89 -1.95 13.11
C LEU A 46 -1.38 -1.80 12.85
N LEU A 47 -0.66 -2.92 12.72
CA LEU A 47 0.76 -2.90 12.39
C LEU A 47 1.02 -2.15 11.07
N HIS A 48 0.20 -2.38 10.03
CA HIS A 48 0.37 -1.70 8.76
C HIS A 48 0.01 -0.21 8.84
N VAL A 49 -1.01 0.17 9.62
CA VAL A 49 -1.32 1.59 9.87
C VAL A 49 -0.15 2.30 10.54
N VAL A 50 0.43 1.68 11.58
CA VAL A 50 1.60 2.25 12.29
C VAL A 50 2.81 2.35 11.37
N ILE A 51 3.10 1.30 10.59
CA ILE A 51 4.20 1.31 9.62
C ILE A 51 3.95 2.39 8.56
N ALA A 52 2.76 2.46 7.98
CA ALA A 52 2.43 3.47 6.97
C ALA A 52 2.63 4.87 7.53
N PHE A 53 2.11 5.17 8.73
CA PHE A 53 2.27 6.47 9.37
C PHE A 53 3.75 6.83 9.58
N ILE A 54 4.52 5.95 10.22
CA ILE A 54 5.93 6.22 10.55
C ILE A 54 6.81 6.29 9.29
N TYR A 55 6.58 5.37 8.34
CA TYR A 55 7.42 5.24 7.15
C TYR A 55 7.14 6.32 6.10
N THR A 56 5.88 6.75 5.97
CA THR A 56 5.48 7.77 4.98
C THR A 56 5.79 9.19 5.47
N THR A 57 5.67 9.46 6.77
CA THR A 57 5.85 10.80 7.36
C THR A 57 7.13 11.52 6.91
N PRO A 58 8.35 10.95 7.02
CA PRO A 58 9.56 11.66 6.62
C PRO A 58 9.65 11.87 5.11
N TRP A 59 9.16 10.92 4.33
CA TRP A 59 9.15 10.98 2.88
C TRP A 59 8.22 12.10 2.38
N ASP A 60 6.99 12.15 2.87
CA ASP A 60 6.01 13.15 2.48
C ASP A 60 6.44 14.57 2.89
N ASN A 61 6.94 14.73 4.13
CA ASN A 61 7.50 16.02 4.56
C ASN A 61 8.64 16.48 3.64
N TYR A 62 9.47 15.58 3.15
CA TYR A 62 10.53 15.91 2.20
C TYR A 62 9.95 16.41 0.86
N LEU A 63 8.90 15.76 0.33
CA LEU A 63 8.30 16.17 -0.94
C LEU A 63 7.64 17.54 -0.85
N VAL A 64 6.90 17.80 0.23
CA VAL A 64 6.28 19.12 0.45
C VAL A 64 7.35 20.18 0.67
N ALA A 65 8.37 19.90 1.48
CA ALA A 65 9.47 20.84 1.75
C ALA A 65 10.28 21.20 0.49
N THR A 66 10.38 20.28 -0.48
CA THR A 66 11.09 20.48 -1.74
C THR A 66 10.18 20.92 -2.88
N GLY A 67 8.89 21.14 -2.60
CA GLY A 67 7.92 21.67 -3.55
C GLY A 67 7.57 20.70 -4.68
N VAL A 68 7.63 19.38 -4.44
CA VAL A 68 7.14 18.38 -5.40
C VAL A 68 5.62 18.47 -5.50
N TRP A 69 4.96 18.70 -4.36
CA TRP A 69 3.57 19.12 -4.30
C TRP A 69 3.31 20.08 -3.14
N TRP A 70 2.16 20.73 -3.17
CA TRP A 70 1.68 21.62 -2.10
C TRP A 70 0.15 21.62 -2.04
N TYR A 71 -0.40 22.18 -0.98
CA TYR A 71 -1.83 22.23 -0.71
C TYR A 71 -2.35 23.68 -0.85
N ASP A 72 -3.58 23.84 -1.34
CA ASP A 72 -4.24 25.15 -1.29
C ASP A 72 -4.56 25.51 0.18
N ALA A 73 -4.00 26.62 0.65
CA ALA A 73 -4.16 27.07 2.03
C ALA A 73 -5.62 27.32 2.45
N ASN A 74 -6.54 27.54 1.49
CA ASN A 74 -7.96 27.72 1.76
C ASN A 74 -8.72 26.37 1.87
N LEU A 75 -8.10 25.27 1.46
CA LEU A 75 -8.72 23.94 1.41
C LEU A 75 -8.19 22.97 2.47
N VAL A 76 -7.21 23.40 3.26
CA VAL A 76 -6.68 22.72 4.43
C VAL A 76 -6.90 23.54 5.70
N THR A 77 -6.84 22.93 6.88
CA THR A 77 -7.03 23.64 8.17
C THR A 77 -5.88 24.59 8.53
N GLY A 78 -4.73 24.46 7.87
CA GLY A 78 -3.51 25.18 8.23
C GLY A 78 -2.75 24.62 9.45
N LEU A 79 -3.28 23.58 10.10
CA LEU A 79 -2.56 22.86 11.15
C LEU A 79 -1.58 21.88 10.51
N THR A 80 -0.29 22.09 10.72
CA THR A 80 0.77 21.27 10.14
C THR A 80 1.62 20.60 11.21
N LEU A 81 2.16 19.42 10.88
CA LEU A 81 3.23 18.79 11.61
C LEU A 81 4.43 18.67 10.63
N GLY A 82 5.46 19.48 10.87
CA GLY A 82 6.48 19.75 9.87
C GLY A 82 5.90 20.58 8.72
N TRP A 83 6.05 20.12 7.49
CA TRP A 83 5.57 20.78 6.27
C TRP A 83 4.19 20.31 5.81
N VAL A 84 3.67 19.25 6.43
CA VAL A 84 2.49 18.50 5.99
C VAL A 84 1.29 18.83 6.86
N PRO A 85 0.09 19.07 6.29
CA PRO A 85 -1.13 19.30 7.04
C PRO A 85 -1.64 18.03 7.74
N ILE A 86 -2.36 18.20 8.86
CA ILE A 86 -2.87 17.08 9.66
C ILE A 86 -3.86 16.20 8.89
N GLU A 87 -4.48 16.72 7.85
CA GLU A 87 -5.34 15.98 6.94
C GLU A 87 -4.59 14.85 6.25
N GLU A 88 -3.35 15.11 5.83
CA GLU A 88 -2.49 14.10 5.19
C GLU A 88 -2.14 12.98 6.17
N TYR A 89 -1.80 13.32 7.41
CA TYR A 89 -1.59 12.31 8.46
C TYR A 89 -2.85 11.48 8.73
N THR A 90 -4.02 12.12 8.63
CA THR A 90 -5.30 11.42 8.72
C THR A 90 -5.48 10.47 7.53
N PHE A 91 -5.07 10.89 6.33
CA PHE A 91 -5.06 10.04 5.15
C PHE A 91 -4.14 8.83 5.34
N PHE A 92 -2.92 8.98 5.90
CA PHE A 92 -2.00 7.86 6.17
C PHE A 92 -2.58 6.81 7.11
N VAL A 93 -3.55 7.18 7.94
CA VAL A 93 -4.28 6.25 8.81
C VAL A 93 -5.48 5.63 8.08
N LEU A 94 -6.28 6.44 7.41
CA LEU A 94 -7.55 6.00 6.81
C LEU A 94 -7.35 5.14 5.57
N GLN A 95 -6.37 5.44 4.71
CA GLN A 95 -6.13 4.69 3.48
C GLN A 95 -5.73 3.22 3.76
N PRO A 96 -4.79 2.91 4.65
CA PRO A 96 -4.51 1.53 5.02
C PRO A 96 -5.70 0.81 5.66
N ILE A 97 -6.52 1.51 6.46
CA ILE A 97 -7.74 0.94 7.04
C ILE A 97 -8.73 0.57 5.93
N LEU A 98 -8.96 1.46 4.97
CA LEU A 98 -9.86 1.21 3.83
C LEU A 98 -9.44 -0.04 3.04
N THR A 99 -8.19 -0.06 2.58
CA THR A 99 -7.66 -1.16 1.76
C THR A 99 -7.56 -2.46 2.56
N GLY A 100 -7.17 -2.40 3.82
CA GLY A 100 -7.08 -3.56 4.69
C GLY A 100 -8.46 -4.17 4.99
N LEU A 101 -9.48 -3.36 5.25
CA LEU A 101 -10.86 -3.83 5.43
C LEU A 101 -11.43 -4.43 4.14
N TRP A 102 -11.11 -3.84 2.98
CA TRP A 102 -11.46 -4.38 1.67
C TRP A 102 -10.83 -5.76 1.45
N LEU A 103 -9.54 -5.91 1.71
CA LEU A 103 -8.85 -7.20 1.63
C LEU A 103 -9.48 -8.23 2.55
N LEU A 104 -9.74 -7.87 3.82
CA LEU A 104 -10.39 -8.75 4.80
C LEU A 104 -11.82 -9.13 4.40
N PHE A 105 -12.55 -8.24 3.74
CA PHE A 105 -13.86 -8.54 3.19
C PHE A 105 -13.78 -9.66 2.14
N TRP A 106 -12.81 -9.60 1.21
CA TRP A 106 -12.61 -10.64 0.21
C TRP A 106 -12.01 -11.91 0.80
N MET A 107 -11.12 -11.83 1.79
CA MET A 107 -10.60 -13.01 2.50
C MET A 107 -11.73 -13.86 3.11
N ARG A 108 -12.78 -13.24 3.66
CA ARG A 108 -13.93 -13.96 4.21
C ARG A 108 -14.81 -14.64 3.14
N ARG A 109 -14.66 -14.23 1.90
CA ARG A 109 -15.38 -14.79 0.72
C ARG A 109 -14.53 -15.72 -0.11
N TRP A 110 -13.27 -15.85 0.27
CA TRP A 110 -12.33 -16.72 -0.44
C TRP A 110 -12.74 -18.18 -0.29
N PRO A 111 -12.84 -18.96 -1.38
CA PRO A 111 -13.42 -20.32 -1.35
C PRO A 111 -12.58 -21.37 -0.63
N GLY A 112 -11.48 -20.99 0.02
CA GLY A 112 -10.68 -21.88 0.89
C GLY A 112 -10.00 -23.08 0.23
N ARG A 113 -10.36 -23.44 -1.01
CA ARG A 113 -9.73 -24.52 -1.77
C ARG A 113 -8.37 -24.07 -2.30
N GLN A 114 -7.34 -24.44 -1.60
CA GLN A 114 -5.96 -24.34 -2.10
C GLN A 114 -5.47 -25.74 -2.45
N PRO A 115 -4.63 -25.90 -3.49
CA PRO A 115 -3.97 -27.17 -3.74
C PRO A 115 -3.23 -27.62 -2.50
N ALA A 116 -3.40 -28.90 -2.10
CA ALA A 116 -2.63 -29.50 -1.03
C ALA A 116 -1.14 -29.53 -1.44
N GLY A 117 -0.24 -29.15 -0.53
CA GLY A 117 1.20 -29.22 -0.74
C GLY A 117 1.93 -27.91 -0.47
N GLU A 118 3.13 -28.01 0.08
CA GLU A 118 4.07 -26.89 0.21
C GLU A 118 4.67 -26.58 -1.16
N TRP A 119 4.15 -25.54 -1.79
CA TRP A 119 4.75 -25.03 -3.01
C TRP A 119 5.77 -23.96 -2.66
N GLN A 120 7.04 -24.33 -2.70
CA GLN A 120 8.15 -23.40 -2.54
C GLN A 120 8.81 -23.17 -3.90
N ASN A 121 8.83 -21.91 -4.35
CA ASN A 121 9.45 -21.54 -5.62
C ASN A 121 10.50 -20.44 -5.41
N GLY A 122 11.71 -20.85 -5.05
CA GLY A 122 12.85 -19.95 -4.86
C GLY A 122 13.22 -19.18 -6.14
N ARG A 123 13.06 -19.82 -7.32
CA ARG A 123 13.34 -19.17 -8.60
C ARG A 123 12.38 -18.02 -8.88
N LEU A 124 11.08 -18.19 -8.62
CA LEU A 124 10.10 -17.11 -8.75
C LEU A 124 10.44 -15.93 -7.83
N ARG A 125 10.79 -16.22 -6.55
CA ARG A 125 11.21 -15.19 -5.62
C ARG A 125 12.42 -14.40 -6.12
N ALA A 126 13.46 -15.12 -6.57
CA ALA A 126 14.68 -14.48 -7.10
C ALA A 126 14.38 -13.61 -8.32
N ILE A 127 13.60 -14.11 -9.29
CA ILE A 127 13.24 -13.34 -10.49
C ILE A 127 12.48 -12.07 -10.11
N LEU A 128 11.45 -12.15 -9.27
CA LEU A 128 10.65 -10.98 -8.90
C LEU A 128 11.47 -9.97 -8.08
N VAL A 129 12.34 -10.43 -7.19
CA VAL A 129 13.27 -9.55 -6.46
C VAL A 129 14.20 -8.84 -7.41
N VAL A 130 14.81 -9.54 -8.36
CA VAL A 130 15.73 -8.93 -9.34
C VAL A 130 15.02 -7.90 -10.21
N VAL A 131 13.81 -8.22 -10.71
CA VAL A 131 13.04 -7.28 -11.54
C VAL A 131 12.69 -6.00 -10.78
N VAL A 132 12.20 -6.13 -9.53
CA VAL A 132 11.83 -4.95 -8.73
C VAL A 132 13.08 -4.19 -8.26
N ALA A 133 14.18 -4.88 -7.94
CA ALA A 133 15.44 -4.24 -7.61
C ALA A 133 16.04 -3.46 -8.80
N ALA A 134 15.92 -3.97 -10.02
CA ALA A 134 16.29 -3.24 -11.22
C ALA A 134 15.46 -1.95 -11.38
N GLY A 135 14.15 -2.00 -11.15
CA GLY A 135 13.28 -0.83 -11.12
C GLY A 135 13.70 0.19 -10.04
N TRP A 136 14.09 -0.28 -8.86
CA TRP A 136 14.61 0.57 -7.79
C TRP A 136 15.92 1.25 -8.17
N LEU A 137 16.85 0.52 -8.80
CA LEU A 137 18.13 1.08 -9.28
C LEU A 137 17.90 2.14 -10.37
N ILE A 138 16.92 1.94 -11.26
CA ILE A 138 16.52 2.93 -12.27
C ILE A 138 15.98 4.19 -11.57
N ALA A 139 15.11 4.04 -10.55
CA ALA A 139 14.60 5.17 -9.79
C ALA A 139 15.72 5.96 -9.09
N LEU A 140 16.69 5.26 -8.48
CA LEU A 140 17.87 5.90 -7.90
C LEU A 140 18.70 6.63 -8.97
N ALA A 141 18.91 6.03 -10.13
CA ALA A 141 19.66 6.65 -11.23
C ALA A 141 18.98 7.96 -11.70
N ILE A 142 17.65 7.99 -11.79
CA ILE A 142 16.87 9.20 -12.11
C ILE A 142 17.21 10.33 -11.12
N LEU A 143 17.24 10.03 -9.83
CA LEU A 143 17.53 11.01 -8.78
C LEU A 143 19.01 11.46 -8.80
N VAL A 144 19.95 10.52 -8.96
CA VAL A 144 21.40 10.81 -9.00
C VAL A 144 21.78 11.66 -10.22
N ILE A 145 21.17 11.40 -11.38
CA ILE A 145 21.37 12.17 -12.61
C ILE A 145 20.73 13.58 -12.49
N GLY A 146 19.79 13.76 -11.56
CA GLY A 146 19.08 15.03 -11.40
C GLY A 146 18.07 15.31 -12.53
N TRP A 147 17.51 14.27 -13.15
CA TRP A 147 16.51 14.44 -14.19
C TRP A 147 15.19 14.96 -13.59
N ARG A 148 15.03 16.28 -13.68
CA ARG A 148 13.99 17.02 -12.97
C ARG A 148 12.56 16.52 -13.22
N PRO A 149 12.12 16.20 -14.47
CA PRO A 149 10.78 15.67 -14.68
C PRO A 149 10.51 14.31 -14.04
N GLY A 150 11.55 13.54 -13.74
CA GLY A 150 11.45 12.24 -13.07
C GLY A 150 11.57 12.30 -11.54
N THR A 151 11.67 13.50 -10.94
CA THR A 151 11.92 13.65 -9.50
C THR A 151 10.83 12.98 -8.66
N TYR A 152 9.57 13.26 -8.93
CA TYR A 152 8.46 12.69 -8.16
C TYR A 152 8.43 11.17 -8.29
N LEU A 153 8.46 10.65 -9.52
CA LEU A 153 8.52 9.20 -9.76
C LEU A 153 9.73 8.55 -9.10
N GLY A 154 10.92 9.17 -9.21
CA GLY A 154 12.14 8.69 -8.59
C GLY A 154 12.04 8.58 -7.08
N LEU A 155 11.57 9.64 -6.41
CA LEU A 155 11.38 9.67 -4.94
C LEU A 155 10.36 8.63 -4.49
N GLN A 156 9.27 8.50 -5.22
CA GLN A 156 8.20 7.55 -4.93
C GLN A 156 8.66 6.09 -5.03
N LEU A 157 9.31 5.73 -6.14
CA LEU A 157 9.78 4.36 -6.34
C LEU A 157 10.97 4.01 -5.44
N THR A 158 11.85 4.97 -5.16
CA THR A 158 12.97 4.78 -4.23
C THR A 158 12.47 4.51 -2.81
N TRP A 159 11.39 5.15 -2.41
CA TRP A 159 10.72 4.93 -1.13
C TRP A 159 9.93 3.60 -1.12
N ALA A 160 9.09 3.32 -2.13
CA ALA A 160 8.15 2.21 -2.08
C ALA A 160 8.75 0.83 -2.40
N LEU A 161 9.75 0.75 -3.31
CA LEU A 161 10.24 -0.53 -3.79
C LEU A 161 11.07 -1.34 -2.79
N PRO A 162 11.90 -0.77 -1.88
CA PRO A 162 12.64 -1.55 -0.89
C PRO A 162 11.77 -2.46 -0.01
N PRO A 163 10.69 -1.98 0.63
CA PRO A 163 9.83 -2.88 1.39
C PRO A 163 9.07 -3.88 0.51
N ILE A 164 8.74 -3.56 -0.76
CA ILE A 164 8.18 -4.53 -1.71
C ILE A 164 9.21 -5.64 -2.02
N ILE A 165 10.46 -5.29 -2.26
CA ILE A 165 11.57 -6.24 -2.46
C ILE A 165 11.67 -7.19 -1.25
N LEU A 166 11.63 -6.65 -0.03
CA LEU A 166 11.65 -7.45 1.18
C LEU A 166 10.47 -8.43 1.26
N GLN A 167 9.26 -7.97 0.98
CA GLN A 167 8.06 -8.82 0.98
C GLN A 167 8.16 -9.95 -0.06
N LEU A 168 8.66 -9.64 -1.27
CA LEU A 168 8.88 -10.63 -2.33
C LEU A 168 9.98 -11.63 -1.98
N ALA A 169 11.09 -11.18 -1.39
CA ALA A 169 12.19 -12.04 -0.94
C ALA A 169 11.74 -13.02 0.15
N VAL A 170 10.84 -12.60 1.02
CA VAL A 170 10.29 -13.46 2.07
C VAL A 170 9.41 -14.56 1.49
N ALA A 171 8.42 -14.22 0.65
CA ALA A 171 7.43 -15.20 0.21
C ALA A 171 6.63 -14.79 -1.04
N ALA A 172 7.29 -14.39 -2.15
CA ALA A 172 6.60 -14.09 -3.41
C ALA A 172 5.79 -15.28 -3.95
N ASP A 173 6.23 -16.50 -3.69
CA ASP A 173 5.52 -17.72 -4.04
C ASP A 173 4.19 -17.87 -3.27
N VAL A 174 4.13 -17.45 -2.00
CA VAL A 174 2.86 -17.38 -1.25
C VAL A 174 1.95 -16.32 -1.86
N LEU A 175 2.46 -15.13 -2.18
CA LEU A 175 1.67 -14.09 -2.87
C LEU A 175 1.13 -14.59 -4.21
N TRP A 176 1.94 -15.29 -4.98
CA TRP A 176 1.52 -15.90 -6.26
C TRP A 176 0.44 -16.97 -6.05
N ARG A 177 0.54 -17.76 -5.00
CA ARG A 177 -0.49 -18.74 -4.61
C ARG A 177 -1.84 -18.06 -4.38
N TYR A 178 -1.84 -16.89 -3.71
CA TYR A 178 -3.01 -16.08 -3.44
C TYR A 178 -3.24 -14.97 -4.49
N ARG A 179 -2.64 -15.05 -5.70
CA ARG A 179 -2.64 -13.96 -6.69
C ARG A 179 -4.00 -13.37 -7.02
N ARG A 180 -5.07 -14.19 -7.08
CA ARG A 180 -6.43 -13.69 -7.32
C ARG A 180 -6.91 -12.80 -6.17
N LEU A 181 -6.67 -13.21 -4.94
CA LEU A 181 -6.98 -12.41 -3.75
C LEU A 181 -6.13 -11.13 -3.71
N VAL A 182 -4.84 -11.25 -4.03
CA VAL A 182 -3.90 -10.11 -4.10
C VAL A 182 -4.36 -9.10 -5.15
N VAL A 183 -4.67 -9.54 -6.37
CA VAL A 183 -5.18 -8.65 -7.43
C VAL A 183 -6.50 -8.00 -7.03
N THR A 184 -7.44 -8.76 -6.46
CA THR A 184 -8.72 -8.22 -5.97
C THR A 184 -8.52 -7.26 -4.79
N GLY A 185 -7.49 -7.46 -3.98
CA GLY A 185 -7.12 -6.57 -2.88
C GLY A 185 -6.51 -5.25 -3.36
N ILE A 186 -5.76 -5.26 -4.46
CA ILE A 186 -4.99 -4.11 -4.97
C ILE A 186 -5.81 -3.30 -5.99
N VAL A 187 -6.30 -3.93 -7.05
CA VAL A 187 -6.82 -3.20 -8.22
C VAL A 187 -8.04 -2.33 -7.90
N PRO A 188 -9.11 -2.83 -7.25
CA PRO A 188 -10.28 -1.99 -6.99
C PRO A 188 -9.99 -0.79 -6.07
N PRO A 189 -9.26 -0.94 -4.93
CA PRO A 189 -8.90 0.22 -4.11
C PRO A 189 -8.02 1.22 -4.86
N THR A 190 -7.07 0.75 -5.69
CA THR A 190 -6.22 1.63 -6.49
C THR A 190 -7.04 2.47 -7.47
N LEU A 191 -7.93 1.84 -8.23
CA LEU A 191 -8.80 2.55 -9.17
C LEU A 191 -9.76 3.50 -8.46
N TYR A 192 -10.30 3.09 -7.31
CA TYR A 192 -11.18 3.91 -6.50
C TYR A 192 -10.49 5.17 -5.97
N LEU A 193 -9.31 5.00 -5.35
CA LEU A 193 -8.54 6.11 -4.79
C LEU A 193 -8.01 7.04 -5.89
N ALA A 194 -7.52 6.50 -7.01
CA ALA A 194 -7.09 7.27 -8.16
C ALA A 194 -8.24 8.11 -8.76
N ALA A 195 -9.46 7.55 -8.83
CA ALA A 195 -10.63 8.30 -9.27
C ALA A 195 -11.01 9.41 -8.27
N ALA A 196 -10.97 9.13 -6.96
CA ALA A 196 -11.23 10.14 -5.94
C ALA A 196 -10.18 11.25 -5.98
N ASP A 197 -8.90 10.91 -6.14
CA ASP A 197 -7.79 11.84 -6.25
C ASP A 197 -7.90 12.75 -7.48
N SER A 198 -8.35 12.22 -8.61
CA SER A 198 -8.64 13.02 -9.79
C SER A 198 -9.63 14.15 -9.52
N LEU A 199 -10.61 13.94 -8.63
CA LEU A 199 -11.57 14.98 -8.23
C LEU A 199 -10.93 16.03 -7.32
N ALA A 200 -10.02 15.62 -6.44
CA ALA A 200 -9.32 16.51 -5.54
C ALA A 200 -8.31 17.39 -6.28
N ILE A 201 -7.51 16.81 -7.18
CA ILE A 201 -6.59 17.55 -8.06
C ILE A 201 -7.38 18.49 -8.97
N GLY A 202 -8.46 18.00 -9.59
CA GLY A 202 -9.32 18.82 -10.45
C GLY A 202 -10.01 19.97 -9.72
N SER A 203 -10.18 19.89 -8.39
CA SER A 203 -10.69 20.95 -7.53
C SER A 203 -9.59 21.84 -6.91
N GLY A 204 -8.31 21.55 -7.19
CA GLY A 204 -7.17 22.31 -6.69
C GLY A 204 -6.88 22.09 -5.20
N THR A 205 -7.32 20.97 -4.60
CA THR A 205 -7.07 20.68 -3.18
C THR A 205 -5.59 20.51 -2.90
N TRP A 206 -4.87 19.81 -3.79
CA TRP A 206 -3.41 19.78 -3.87
C TRP A 206 -2.95 19.91 -5.30
N ILE A 207 -1.72 20.35 -5.45
CA ILE A 207 -1.13 20.73 -6.74
C ILE A 207 0.24 20.10 -6.81
N ILE A 208 0.55 19.43 -7.94
CA ILE A 208 1.83 18.80 -8.19
C ILE A 208 2.66 19.69 -9.11
N ASP A 209 3.96 19.85 -8.79
CA ASP A 209 4.87 20.64 -9.61
C ASP A 209 5.06 20.00 -10.99
N PRO A 210 4.62 20.66 -12.07
CA PRO A 210 4.78 20.11 -13.42
C PRO A 210 6.25 20.01 -13.86
N GLN A 211 7.18 20.71 -13.20
CA GLN A 211 8.61 20.60 -13.52
C GLN A 211 9.28 19.39 -12.86
N GLN A 212 8.68 18.84 -11.81
CA GLN A 212 9.17 17.69 -11.06
C GLN A 212 8.36 16.40 -11.30
N SER A 213 7.37 16.46 -12.22
CA SER A 213 6.50 15.35 -12.64
C SER A 213 6.68 15.07 -14.14
N LEU A 214 6.38 13.85 -14.56
CA LEU A 214 6.42 13.43 -15.96
C LEU A 214 5.39 14.14 -16.84
N ASN A 215 4.40 14.81 -16.24
CA ASN A 215 3.26 15.42 -16.92
C ASN A 215 2.45 14.44 -17.80
N LEU A 216 2.48 13.16 -17.47
CA LEU A 216 1.63 12.15 -18.09
C LEU A 216 0.32 12.08 -17.31
N LEU A 217 -0.74 12.64 -17.90
CA LEU A 217 -2.04 12.78 -17.25
C LEU A 217 -3.00 11.66 -17.69
N ILE A 218 -3.49 10.88 -16.74
CA ILE A 218 -4.58 9.91 -16.95
C ILE A 218 -5.90 10.69 -16.98
N GLY A 219 -6.67 10.51 -18.04
CA GLY A 219 -7.92 11.27 -18.21
C GLY A 219 -7.76 12.80 -18.28
N GLY A 220 -6.53 13.27 -18.57
CA GLY A 220 -6.23 14.71 -18.67
C GLY A 220 -6.16 15.45 -17.33
N VAL A 221 -6.25 14.75 -16.18
CA VAL A 221 -6.29 15.36 -14.84
C VAL A 221 -5.30 14.71 -13.88
N LEU A 222 -5.29 13.39 -13.79
CA LEU A 222 -4.52 12.65 -12.79
C LEU A 222 -3.09 12.40 -13.27
N PRO A 223 -2.04 12.92 -12.61
CA PRO A 223 -0.67 12.53 -12.90
C PRO A 223 -0.47 11.02 -12.74
N LEU A 224 0.35 10.44 -13.63
CA LEU A 224 0.71 9.02 -13.58
C LEU A 224 1.31 8.65 -12.21
N GLU A 225 2.06 9.53 -11.62
CA GLU A 225 2.69 9.34 -10.31
C GLU A 225 1.65 9.14 -9.20
N GLU A 226 0.54 9.89 -9.22
CA GLU A 226 -0.54 9.70 -8.24
C GLU A 226 -1.20 8.33 -8.37
N PHE A 227 -1.48 7.92 -9.62
CA PHE A 227 -1.96 6.57 -9.86
C PHE A 227 -0.98 5.50 -9.34
N LEU A 228 0.31 5.69 -9.59
CA LEU A 228 1.37 4.79 -9.11
C LEU A 228 1.49 4.84 -7.57
N PHE A 229 1.28 6.00 -6.95
CA PHE A 229 1.25 6.12 -5.49
C PHE A 229 0.19 5.21 -4.87
N PHE A 230 -1.05 5.27 -5.36
CA PHE A 230 -2.10 4.37 -4.87
C PHE A 230 -1.82 2.91 -5.21
N LEU A 231 -1.22 2.63 -6.36
CA LEU A 231 -0.84 1.27 -6.72
C LEU A 231 0.19 0.70 -5.75
N VAL A 232 1.32 1.39 -5.53
CA VAL A 232 2.41 0.85 -4.70
C VAL A 232 2.03 0.80 -3.21
N THR A 233 1.27 1.76 -2.69
CA THR A 233 0.79 1.75 -1.30
C THR A 233 -0.19 0.60 -1.06
N ASN A 234 -1.11 0.34 -2.00
CA ASN A 234 -2.00 -0.81 -1.92
C ASN A 234 -1.24 -2.14 -2.09
N VAL A 235 -0.20 -2.20 -2.93
CA VAL A 235 0.70 -3.37 -3.03
C VAL A 235 1.36 -3.63 -1.69
N LEU A 236 1.97 -2.64 -1.07
CA LEU A 236 2.66 -2.76 0.23
C LEU A 236 1.73 -3.32 1.30
N LEU A 237 0.53 -2.78 1.41
CA LEU A 237 -0.46 -3.20 2.40
C LEU A 237 -0.97 -4.62 2.12
N VAL A 238 -1.41 -4.90 0.90
CA VAL A 238 -2.03 -6.18 0.53
C VAL A 238 -1.00 -7.31 0.60
N PHE A 239 0.23 -7.09 0.15
CA PHE A 239 1.31 -8.05 0.29
C PHE A 239 1.59 -8.31 1.77
N GLY A 240 1.87 -7.28 2.55
CA GLY A 240 2.20 -7.40 3.96
C GLY A 240 1.10 -8.11 4.76
N MET A 241 -0.15 -7.69 4.62
CA MET A 241 -1.28 -8.33 5.30
C MET A 241 -1.47 -9.78 4.85
N THR A 242 -1.36 -10.09 3.55
CA THR A 242 -1.48 -11.45 3.04
C THR A 242 -0.39 -12.35 3.63
N LEU A 243 0.85 -11.87 3.66
CA LEU A 243 1.98 -12.62 4.20
C LEU A 243 1.86 -12.86 5.71
N ILE A 244 1.44 -11.86 6.49
CA ILE A 244 1.26 -12.00 7.96
C ILE A 244 0.12 -12.97 8.27
N LEU A 245 -0.95 -12.97 7.46
CA LEU A 245 -2.12 -13.79 7.69
C LEU A 245 -2.00 -15.21 7.12
N ALA A 246 -1.08 -15.47 6.20
CA ALA A 246 -0.85 -16.78 5.59
C ALA A 246 -0.09 -17.72 6.53
N ARG A 247 -0.61 -18.93 6.74
CA ARG A 247 0.04 -19.98 7.55
C ARG A 247 1.38 -20.41 6.99
N GLU A 248 1.49 -20.46 5.67
CA GLU A 248 2.70 -20.86 4.95
C GLU A 248 3.88 -19.93 5.29
N THR A 249 3.64 -18.63 5.40
CA THR A 249 4.67 -17.66 5.79
C THR A 249 5.13 -17.91 7.22
N LYS A 250 4.19 -18.13 8.14
CA LYS A 250 4.50 -18.39 9.56
C LYS A 250 5.32 -19.66 9.73
N SER A 251 4.93 -20.77 9.07
CA SER A 251 5.67 -22.04 9.09
C SER A 251 7.10 -21.87 8.57
N ARG A 252 7.26 -21.11 7.48
CA ARG A 252 8.58 -20.83 6.88
C ARG A 252 9.50 -20.04 7.81
N ILE A 253 8.98 -19.02 8.48
CA ILE A 253 9.75 -18.21 9.44
C ILE A 253 10.15 -19.07 10.64
N ALA A 254 9.25 -19.92 11.15
CA ALA A 254 9.54 -20.84 12.25
C ALA A 254 10.64 -21.83 11.89
N ALA A 255 10.56 -22.46 10.71
CA ALA A 255 11.59 -23.40 10.24
C ALA A 255 12.97 -22.75 10.10
N ARG A 256 13.05 -21.51 9.58
CA ARG A 256 14.32 -20.78 9.48
C ARG A 256 14.92 -20.43 10.84
N ARG A 257 14.10 -20.15 11.85
CA ARG A 257 14.58 -19.88 13.22
C ARG A 257 15.20 -21.12 13.85
N ILE A 258 14.60 -22.31 13.66
CA ILE A 258 15.14 -23.57 14.16
C ILE A 258 16.50 -23.85 13.52
N LEU A 259 16.61 -23.76 12.18
CA LEU A 259 17.86 -23.95 11.46
C LEU A 259 18.97 -22.96 11.87
N ALA A 260 18.61 -21.69 12.13
CA ALA A 260 19.58 -20.69 12.58
C ALA A 260 20.10 -20.97 14.01
N TRP A 261 19.28 -21.62 14.86
CA TRP A 261 19.68 -22.03 16.20
C TRP A 261 20.62 -23.24 16.17
N GLU A 262 20.34 -24.21 15.30
CA GLU A 262 21.18 -25.41 15.13
C GLU A 262 22.55 -25.16 14.48
N ILE A 263 22.74 -24.03 13.78
CA ILE A 263 24.01 -23.68 13.12
C ILE A 263 24.85 -22.73 14.00
N GLY A 264 24.23 -22.13 15.03
CA GLY A 264 24.87 -21.15 15.92
C GLY A 264 25.46 -21.76 17.23
N ASP A 265 25.22 -23.04 17.46
CA ASP A 265 25.88 -23.87 18.47
C ASP A 265 27.01 -24.71 17.83
#